data_950ba118219f5dee50fe760d0dc04392
#
_entry.id   950ba118219f5dee50fe760d0dc04392
#
_cell.length_a   1.000
_cell.length_b   1.000
_cell.length_c   1.000
_cell.angle_alpha   90.00
_cell.angle_beta   90.00
_cell.angle_gamma   90.00
#
_symmetry.space_group_name_H-M   'P 1'
#
loop_
_entity.id
_entity.type
_entity.pdbx_description
1 polymer ?
#
loop_
_entity_poly.entity_id
_entity_poly.type
_entity_poly.pdbx_seq_one_letter_code
_entity_poly.pdbx_strand_id
1 'polypeptide(L)'
;MNNSVLGSRPIKEKGELENAYEKLLDIEQSRMYEQFYAFLRTTDLPYIPCLENDVEIVYQKCFETLHKLGEVSIPVSVALSMHYYVLASIATYPFKKTSPQYWKREILLNKIKKERVFIANTGSIRTYDNVSENKGILAMKEKDNYIVYGRAPFMSLAGIADYLVFTAELSDGGKAVFFAASDNAQIEFTDTVFGDTMLGSFTKSVKFKNLRVPVSNVIKLDTQTKEQSELLIYQRSWFQALVSAPYLGAAKRVIKEVKGFGEQKMKKGKKLSESEYFLNNLGELVVKYKGARQLCMQAGRALSRFKQGNKVLLEMLFEASVLSKFFGTHHAEEIVTQARYIMGTQFLSPQTMTHKIYKEIVFGPLQPMTDIDIKAYFSQNL
;
A
#
# COMPACT_ATOMS: atom_id res chain seq x y z
N MET A 1 -11.28 -19.43 38.03
CA MET A 1 -9.98 -18.93 37.53
C MET A 1 -9.50 -19.83 36.42
N ASN A 2 -9.87 -19.55 35.17
CA ASN A 2 -9.34 -20.25 34.01
C ASN A 2 -8.97 -19.18 32.98
N ASN A 3 -7.68 -18.84 32.92
CA ASN A 3 -7.10 -18.07 31.86
C ASN A 3 -6.99 -18.97 30.61
N SER A 4 -7.93 -18.86 29.70
CA SER A 4 -7.75 -19.39 28.36
C SER A 4 -6.87 -18.44 27.57
N VAL A 5 -5.57 -18.75 27.50
CA VAL A 5 -4.62 -18.23 26.54
C VAL A 5 -5.13 -18.64 25.16
N LEU A 6 -5.67 -17.69 24.41
CA LEU A 6 -5.97 -17.86 22.99
C LEU A 6 -4.64 -18.00 22.26
N GLY A 7 -4.25 -19.25 21.99
CA GLY A 7 -3.07 -19.60 21.23
C GLY A 7 -3.13 -19.04 19.82
N SER A 8 -2.07 -18.35 19.43
CA SER A 8 -1.75 -17.96 18.06
C SER A 8 -1.86 -19.16 17.12
N ARG A 9 -2.51 -18.97 15.95
CA ARG A 9 -2.61 -19.98 14.88
C ARG A 9 -1.54 -19.74 13.80
N PRO A 10 -0.28 -20.19 13.96
CA PRO A 10 0.79 -19.85 13.01
C PRO A 10 0.77 -20.67 11.71
N ILE A 11 0.11 -21.83 11.68
CA ILE A 11 0.25 -22.82 10.59
C ILE A 11 -0.70 -22.52 9.42
N LYS A 12 -1.85 -21.92 9.66
CA LYS A 12 -2.89 -21.68 8.64
C LYS A 12 -2.52 -20.56 7.67
N GLU A 13 -1.92 -19.47 8.16
CA GLU A 13 -1.60 -18.28 7.37
C GLU A 13 -0.53 -18.51 6.30
N LYS A 14 0.49 -19.34 6.57
CA LYS A 14 1.54 -19.63 5.58
C LYS A 14 1.02 -20.44 4.40
N GLY A 15 0.08 -21.35 4.65
CA GLY A 15 -0.63 -22.08 3.60
C GLY A 15 -1.56 -21.19 2.79
N GLU A 16 -2.27 -20.23 3.43
CA GLU A 16 -3.14 -19.28 2.73
C GLU A 16 -2.36 -18.35 1.78
N LEU A 17 -1.18 -17.88 2.18
CA LEU A 17 -0.35 -17.03 1.33
C LEU A 17 0.17 -17.76 0.09
N GLU A 18 0.57 -19.03 0.22
CA GLU A 18 0.99 -19.83 -0.92
C GLU A 18 -0.19 -20.11 -1.86
N ASN A 19 -1.36 -20.45 -1.32
CA ASN A 19 -2.58 -20.61 -2.12
C ASN A 19 -2.97 -19.32 -2.86
N ALA A 20 -2.83 -18.16 -2.20
CA ALA A 20 -3.09 -16.87 -2.83
C ALA A 20 -2.09 -16.57 -3.95
N TYR A 21 -0.83 -16.92 -3.76
CA TYR A 21 0.20 -16.78 -4.78
C TYR A 21 -0.11 -17.61 -6.03
N GLU A 22 -0.42 -18.90 -5.87
CA GLU A 22 -0.77 -19.79 -6.98
C GLU A 22 -2.07 -19.31 -7.69
N LYS A 23 -3.08 -18.95 -6.91
CA LYS A 23 -4.32 -18.40 -7.48
C LYS A 23 -4.07 -17.13 -8.29
N LEU A 24 -3.17 -16.25 -7.83
CA LEU A 24 -2.85 -15.02 -8.55
C LEU A 24 -2.08 -15.28 -9.84
N LEU A 25 -1.26 -16.34 -9.91
CA LEU A 25 -0.61 -16.75 -11.16
C LEU A 25 -1.63 -17.10 -12.24
N ASP A 26 -2.70 -17.84 -11.90
CA ASP A 26 -3.78 -18.18 -12.83
C ASP A 26 -4.59 -16.93 -13.24
N ILE A 27 -4.86 -16.06 -12.30
CA ILE A 27 -5.61 -14.81 -12.52
C ILE A 27 -4.84 -13.85 -13.44
N GLU A 28 -3.52 -13.79 -13.34
CA GLU A 28 -2.70 -12.95 -14.21
C GLU A 28 -2.80 -13.34 -15.69
N GLN A 29 -3.02 -14.61 -15.97
CA GLN A 29 -3.23 -15.10 -17.34
C GLN A 29 -4.62 -14.74 -17.86
N SER A 30 -5.65 -14.89 -17.00
CA SER A 30 -7.06 -14.64 -17.36
C SER A 30 -7.51 -13.19 -17.25
N ARG A 31 -6.77 -12.36 -16.49
CA ARG A 31 -7.10 -10.97 -16.11
C ARG A 31 -8.42 -10.82 -15.33
N MET A 32 -8.95 -11.88 -14.74
CA MET A 32 -10.19 -11.86 -13.97
C MET A 32 -9.93 -11.48 -12.50
N TYR A 33 -9.41 -10.28 -12.26
CA TYR A 33 -8.94 -9.84 -10.95
C TYR A 33 -10.04 -9.75 -9.89
N GLU A 34 -11.32 -9.51 -10.26
CA GLU A 34 -12.45 -9.55 -9.33
C GLU A 34 -12.56 -10.89 -8.62
N GLN A 35 -12.28 -11.99 -9.34
CA GLN A 35 -12.30 -13.34 -8.76
C GLN A 35 -11.18 -13.51 -7.73
N PHE A 36 -10.04 -12.85 -7.91
CA PHE A 36 -8.97 -12.88 -6.93
C PHE A 36 -9.36 -12.15 -5.65
N TYR A 37 -9.96 -10.98 -5.74
CA TYR A 37 -10.45 -10.26 -4.56
C TYR A 37 -11.59 -11.00 -3.86
N ALA A 38 -12.50 -11.64 -4.60
CA ALA A 38 -13.51 -12.52 -4.03
C ALA A 38 -12.88 -13.70 -3.27
N PHE A 39 -11.83 -14.31 -3.83
CA PHE A 39 -11.06 -15.34 -3.13
C PHE A 39 -10.37 -14.77 -1.88
N LEU A 40 -9.71 -13.62 -1.95
CA LEU A 40 -9.04 -13.02 -0.79
C LEU A 40 -10.01 -12.77 0.38
N ARG A 41 -11.28 -12.41 0.10
CA ARG A 41 -12.32 -12.28 1.16
C ARG A 41 -12.52 -13.56 1.96
N THR A 42 -12.25 -14.74 1.40
CA THR A 42 -12.38 -16.01 2.10
C THR A 42 -11.19 -16.38 2.97
N THR A 43 -10.08 -15.63 2.87
CA THR A 43 -8.83 -15.84 3.60
C THR A 43 -8.67 -14.83 4.74
N ASP A 44 -7.74 -15.09 5.65
CA ASP A 44 -7.38 -14.15 6.71
C ASP A 44 -6.37 -13.08 6.26
N LEU A 45 -5.79 -13.23 5.06
CA LEU A 45 -4.74 -12.35 4.55
C LEU A 45 -5.13 -10.85 4.56
N PRO A 46 -6.29 -10.41 4.02
CA PRO A 46 -6.62 -8.98 4.04
C PRO A 46 -6.85 -8.42 5.45
N TYR A 47 -7.10 -9.29 6.42
CA TYR A 47 -7.50 -8.90 7.78
C TYR A 47 -6.40 -9.07 8.82
N ILE A 48 -5.15 -9.32 8.40
CA ILE A 48 -3.97 -9.42 9.29
C ILE A 48 -3.95 -8.31 10.35
N PRO A 49 -4.20 -7.01 10.03
CA PRO A 49 -4.19 -5.97 11.05
C PRO A 49 -5.29 -6.08 12.12
N CYS A 50 -6.37 -6.84 11.84
CA CYS A 50 -7.44 -7.10 12.80
C CYS A 50 -7.22 -8.36 13.64
N LEU A 51 -6.25 -9.19 13.28
CA LEU A 51 -6.03 -10.51 13.85
C LEU A 51 -4.80 -10.55 14.76
N GLU A 52 -3.91 -9.57 14.62
CA GLU A 52 -2.64 -9.51 15.31
C GLU A 52 -2.56 -8.23 16.15
N ASN A 53 -1.96 -8.31 17.34
CA ASN A 53 -1.85 -7.20 18.27
C ASN A 53 -0.46 -6.57 18.32
N ASP A 54 0.57 -7.31 17.96
CA ASP A 54 1.94 -6.80 17.92
C ASP A 54 2.18 -6.03 16.63
N VAL A 55 2.55 -4.75 16.75
CA VAL A 55 2.71 -3.84 15.60
C VAL A 55 3.80 -4.30 14.64
N GLU A 56 4.91 -4.83 15.16
CA GLU A 56 6.01 -5.32 14.34
C GLU A 56 5.60 -6.59 13.58
N ILE A 57 4.86 -7.48 14.22
CA ILE A 57 4.33 -8.70 13.60
C ILE A 57 3.26 -8.33 12.55
N VAL A 58 2.36 -7.39 12.84
CA VAL A 58 1.40 -6.86 11.84
C VAL A 58 2.15 -6.37 10.61
N TYR A 59 3.18 -5.54 10.81
CA TYR A 59 3.96 -5.00 9.72
C TYR A 59 4.64 -6.10 8.90
N GLN A 60 5.34 -7.02 9.58
CA GLN A 60 6.05 -8.12 8.91
C GLN A 60 5.11 -8.98 8.07
N LYS A 61 3.97 -9.39 8.62
CA LYS A 61 2.98 -10.21 7.92
C LYS A 61 2.38 -9.46 6.72
N CYS A 62 1.99 -8.20 6.89
CA CYS A 62 1.50 -7.37 5.78
C CYS A 62 2.58 -7.19 4.70
N PHE A 63 3.82 -6.88 5.08
CA PHE A 63 4.93 -6.72 4.16
C PHE A 63 5.21 -8.00 3.37
N GLU A 64 5.32 -9.15 4.03
CA GLU A 64 5.59 -10.44 3.36
C GLU A 64 4.44 -10.84 2.43
N THR A 65 3.18 -10.58 2.81
CA THR A 65 2.03 -10.82 1.95
C THR A 65 2.12 -9.98 0.68
N LEU A 66 2.33 -8.67 0.83
CA LEU A 66 2.48 -7.75 -0.31
C LEU A 66 3.68 -8.11 -1.18
N HIS A 67 4.81 -8.42 -0.55
CA HIS A 67 6.03 -8.80 -1.24
C HIS A 67 5.84 -10.11 -2.04
N LYS A 68 5.22 -11.12 -1.46
CA LYS A 68 4.96 -12.40 -2.13
C LYS A 68 3.99 -12.23 -3.31
N LEU A 69 2.89 -11.51 -3.13
CA LEU A 69 1.95 -11.22 -4.22
C LEU A 69 2.56 -10.31 -5.29
N GLY A 70 3.44 -9.39 -4.91
CA GLY A 70 4.21 -8.54 -5.81
C GLY A 70 5.15 -9.30 -6.75
N GLU A 71 5.59 -10.53 -6.40
CA GLU A 71 6.33 -11.40 -7.31
C GLU A 71 5.49 -11.80 -8.55
N VAL A 72 4.16 -11.68 -8.46
CA VAL A 72 3.21 -12.05 -9.53
C VAL A 72 2.54 -10.82 -10.12
N SER A 73 2.04 -9.92 -9.27
CA SER A 73 1.24 -8.75 -9.70
C SER A 73 1.52 -7.53 -8.83
N ILE A 74 2.25 -6.56 -9.39
CA ILE A 74 2.43 -5.25 -8.76
C ILE A 74 1.05 -4.59 -8.51
N PRO A 75 0.13 -4.51 -9.51
CA PRO A 75 -1.15 -3.84 -9.33
C PRO A 75 -2.00 -4.37 -8.19
N VAL A 76 -2.16 -5.70 -8.11
CA VAL A 76 -2.94 -6.35 -7.05
C VAL A 76 -2.30 -6.10 -5.68
N SER A 77 -0.98 -6.23 -5.60
CA SER A 77 -0.25 -6.03 -4.35
C SER A 77 -0.29 -4.56 -3.90
N VAL A 78 -0.17 -3.60 -4.82
CA VAL A 78 -0.35 -2.16 -4.54
C VAL A 78 -1.76 -1.89 -4.01
N ALA A 79 -2.80 -2.42 -4.65
CA ALA A 79 -4.17 -2.24 -4.18
C ALA A 79 -4.38 -2.79 -2.76
N LEU A 80 -3.85 -3.97 -2.47
CA LEU A 80 -3.91 -4.54 -1.13
C LEU A 80 -3.10 -3.70 -0.13
N SER A 81 -1.99 -3.07 -0.54
CA SER A 81 -1.23 -2.17 0.33
C SER A 81 -2.05 -0.93 0.72
N MET A 82 -2.93 -0.44 -0.17
CA MET A 82 -3.84 0.67 0.14
C MET A 82 -4.87 0.29 1.21
N HIS A 83 -5.38 -0.92 1.16
CA HIS A 83 -6.24 -1.47 2.21
C HIS A 83 -5.46 -1.65 3.53
N TYR A 84 -4.28 -2.25 3.47
CA TYR A 84 -3.49 -2.53 4.67
C TYR A 84 -3.07 -1.30 5.43
N TYR A 85 -2.55 -0.25 4.78
CA TYR A 85 -2.03 0.88 5.52
C TYR A 85 -3.13 1.63 6.29
N VAL A 86 -4.34 1.71 5.73
CA VAL A 86 -5.49 2.31 6.42
C VAL A 86 -5.88 1.43 7.61
N LEU A 87 -6.07 0.14 7.36
CA LEU A 87 -6.52 -0.79 8.39
C LEU A 87 -5.48 -0.95 9.51
N ALA A 88 -4.21 -1.12 9.15
CA ALA A 88 -3.12 -1.25 10.12
C ALA A 88 -2.91 0.02 10.94
N SER A 89 -2.99 1.21 10.32
CA SER A 89 -2.87 2.46 11.07
C SER A 89 -3.99 2.63 12.10
N ILE A 90 -5.22 2.25 11.76
CA ILE A 90 -6.36 2.29 12.68
C ILE A 90 -6.20 1.23 13.79
N ALA A 91 -5.83 0.01 13.42
CA ALA A 91 -5.72 -1.11 14.34
C ALA A 91 -4.61 -0.91 15.38
N THR A 92 -3.48 -0.34 14.96
CA THR A 92 -2.25 -0.28 15.78
C THR A 92 -1.98 1.08 16.42
N TYR A 93 -2.73 2.15 16.05
CA TYR A 93 -2.56 3.44 16.71
C TYR A 93 -2.87 3.31 18.21
N PRO A 94 -1.98 3.77 19.10
CA PRO A 94 -2.09 3.53 20.55
C PRO A 94 -3.10 4.46 21.23
N PHE A 95 -4.39 4.38 20.84
CA PHE A 95 -5.45 5.11 21.54
C PHE A 95 -5.54 4.75 23.01
N LYS A 96 -5.76 5.73 23.86
CA LYS A 96 -6.03 5.50 25.29
C LYS A 96 -7.31 4.67 25.44
N LYS A 97 -7.27 3.56 26.19
CA LYS A 97 -8.43 2.66 26.41
C LYS A 97 -9.66 3.36 26.98
N THR A 98 -9.47 4.49 27.64
CA THR A 98 -10.54 5.33 28.20
C THR A 98 -11.16 6.29 27.16
N SER A 99 -10.58 6.41 25.95
CA SER A 99 -11.06 7.35 24.94
C SER A 99 -12.22 6.77 24.12
N PRO A 100 -13.20 7.61 23.72
CA PRO A 100 -14.25 7.18 22.79
C PRO A 100 -13.70 6.64 21.46
N GLN A 101 -12.54 7.16 21.01
CA GLN A 101 -11.87 6.73 19.79
C GLN A 101 -11.40 5.27 19.87
N TYR A 102 -10.94 4.83 21.02
CA TYR A 102 -10.58 3.43 21.27
C TYR A 102 -11.78 2.50 20.98
N TRP A 103 -12.93 2.80 21.59
CA TRP A 103 -14.14 1.97 21.43
C TRP A 103 -14.71 2.00 20.01
N LYS A 104 -14.69 3.18 19.35
CA LYS A 104 -15.07 3.29 17.94
C LYS A 104 -14.16 2.43 17.05
N ARG A 105 -12.86 2.42 17.31
CA ARG A 105 -11.90 1.55 16.63
C ARG A 105 -12.27 0.08 16.80
N GLU A 106 -12.49 -0.40 18.01
CA GLU A 106 -12.82 -1.80 18.30
C GLU A 106 -14.09 -2.24 17.56
N ILE A 107 -15.12 -1.40 17.56
CA ILE A 107 -16.37 -1.68 16.83
C ILE A 107 -16.09 -1.77 15.32
N LEU A 108 -15.30 -0.85 14.77
CA LEU A 108 -14.96 -0.83 13.35
C LEU A 108 -14.15 -2.06 12.94
N LEU A 109 -13.11 -2.41 13.70
CA LEU A 109 -12.27 -3.59 13.41
C LEU A 109 -13.05 -4.88 13.48
N ASN A 110 -13.94 -5.02 14.49
CA ASN A 110 -14.82 -6.17 14.59
C ASN A 110 -15.79 -6.27 13.42
N LYS A 111 -16.35 -5.14 12.96
CA LYS A 111 -17.20 -5.08 11.77
C LYS A 111 -16.42 -5.54 10.52
N ILE A 112 -15.25 -4.95 10.26
CA ILE A 112 -14.41 -5.28 9.11
C ILE A 112 -14.08 -6.76 9.07
N LYS A 113 -13.65 -7.31 10.22
CA LYS A 113 -13.31 -8.73 10.35
C LYS A 113 -14.52 -9.64 10.11
N LYS A 114 -15.69 -9.33 10.72
CA LYS A 114 -16.89 -10.14 10.64
C LYS A 114 -17.49 -10.13 9.23
N GLU A 115 -17.56 -8.97 8.62
CA GLU A 115 -18.19 -8.77 7.31
C GLU A 115 -17.21 -9.01 6.14
N ARG A 116 -15.91 -9.24 6.43
CA ARG A 116 -14.88 -9.51 5.41
C ARG A 116 -14.80 -8.42 4.33
N VAL A 117 -14.85 -7.17 4.76
CA VAL A 117 -14.91 -6.01 3.86
C VAL A 117 -13.54 -5.51 3.44
N PHE A 118 -13.45 -4.99 2.23
CA PHE A 118 -12.32 -4.18 1.75
C PHE A 118 -12.58 -2.69 1.95
N ILE A 119 -11.50 -1.96 2.22
CA ILE A 119 -11.51 -0.50 2.35
C ILE A 119 -10.67 0.09 1.22
N ALA A 120 -11.25 1.00 0.44
CA ALA A 120 -10.52 1.88 -0.44
C ALA A 120 -10.23 3.21 0.26
N ASN A 121 -9.12 3.83 -0.11
CA ASN A 121 -8.72 5.12 0.45
C ASN A 121 -8.34 6.10 -0.66
N THR A 122 -8.68 7.36 -0.43
CA THR A 122 -8.12 8.47 -1.19
C THR A 122 -7.84 9.65 -0.27
N GLY A 123 -6.72 10.33 -0.52
CA GLY A 123 -6.40 11.59 0.14
C GLY A 123 -6.90 12.78 -0.69
N SER A 124 -7.11 13.93 -0.04
CA SER A 124 -7.25 15.21 -0.73
C SER A 124 -5.90 15.53 -1.40
N ILE A 125 -5.76 15.22 -2.67
CA ILE A 125 -4.59 15.59 -3.46
C ILE A 125 -4.86 17.02 -3.95
N ARG A 126 -4.02 17.96 -3.54
CA ARG A 126 -3.94 19.26 -4.21
C ARG A 126 -3.45 18.98 -5.62
N THR A 127 -4.33 19.10 -6.61
CA THR A 127 -3.91 19.12 -8.01
C THR A 127 -3.18 20.43 -8.25
N TYR A 128 -2.00 20.36 -8.82
CA TYR A 128 -1.19 21.52 -9.21
C TYR A 128 -1.79 22.32 -10.40
N ASP A 129 -2.96 21.95 -10.86
CA ASP A 129 -3.64 22.66 -11.92
C ASP A 129 -4.25 23.96 -11.37
N ASN A 130 -3.72 25.08 -11.85
CA ASN A 130 -4.21 26.46 -11.62
C ASN A 130 -5.63 26.71 -12.16
N VAL A 131 -6.40 25.66 -12.40
CA VAL A 131 -7.79 25.78 -12.85
C VAL A 131 -8.68 25.80 -11.62
N SER A 132 -9.39 26.89 -11.44
CA SER A 132 -10.25 27.26 -10.31
C SER A 132 -11.36 26.25 -9.93
N GLU A 133 -11.49 25.13 -10.62
CA GLU A 133 -12.52 24.10 -10.41
C GLU A 133 -12.05 22.85 -9.66
N ASN A 134 -10.75 22.71 -9.37
CA ASN A 134 -10.19 21.51 -8.74
C ASN A 134 -9.87 21.72 -7.24
N LYS A 135 -10.82 22.23 -6.50
CA LYS A 135 -10.78 22.14 -5.02
C LYS A 135 -11.01 20.67 -4.68
N GLY A 136 -10.01 19.98 -4.10
CA GLY A 136 -10.07 18.58 -3.71
C GLY A 136 -11.42 18.09 -3.18
N ILE A 137 -11.45 17.37 -2.09
CA ILE A 137 -12.70 16.93 -1.44
C ILE A 137 -13.04 17.94 -0.35
N LEU A 138 -14.26 18.49 -0.41
CA LEU A 138 -14.79 19.47 0.54
C LEU A 138 -16.00 18.89 1.25
N ALA A 139 -16.20 19.27 2.52
CA ALA A 139 -17.34 18.85 3.31
C ALA A 139 -17.96 20.01 4.10
N MET A 140 -19.27 20.13 4.03
CA MET A 140 -20.05 21.13 4.75
C MET A 140 -20.96 20.44 5.76
N LYS A 141 -20.97 20.90 7.01
CA LYS A 141 -21.85 20.35 8.04
C LYS A 141 -23.27 20.81 7.84
N GLU A 142 -24.22 19.88 7.77
CA GLU A 142 -25.66 20.13 7.70
C GLU A 142 -26.37 19.26 8.74
N LYS A 143 -26.78 19.85 9.87
CA LYS A 143 -27.41 19.15 11.01
C LYS A 143 -26.57 17.94 11.49
N ASP A 144 -27.10 16.72 11.37
CA ASP A 144 -26.49 15.47 11.79
C ASP A 144 -25.66 14.79 10.69
N ASN A 145 -25.46 15.47 9.55
CA ASN A 145 -24.69 14.97 8.42
C ASN A 145 -23.62 15.98 7.99
N TYR A 146 -22.68 15.47 7.21
CA TYR A 146 -21.83 16.25 6.33
C TYR A 146 -22.25 16.01 4.88
N ILE A 147 -22.31 17.08 4.10
CA ILE A 147 -22.48 17.03 2.65
C ILE A 147 -21.09 17.13 2.04
N VAL A 148 -20.68 16.08 1.33
CA VAL A 148 -19.35 15.97 0.73
C VAL A 148 -19.45 16.11 -0.78
N TYR A 149 -18.60 16.94 -1.35
CA TYR A 149 -18.49 17.15 -2.79
C TYR A 149 -17.03 17.31 -3.22
N GLY A 150 -16.78 17.12 -4.50
CA GLY A 150 -15.43 17.19 -5.06
C GLY A 150 -15.00 15.89 -5.71
N ARG A 151 -13.71 15.79 -6.01
CA ARG A 151 -13.14 14.60 -6.65
C ARG A 151 -11.74 14.30 -6.14
N ALA A 152 -11.35 13.03 -6.28
CA ALA A 152 -9.97 12.59 -6.12
C ALA A 152 -9.54 11.79 -7.36
N PRO A 153 -8.34 12.05 -7.89
CA PRO A 153 -7.90 11.45 -9.17
C PRO A 153 -7.54 9.97 -9.06
N PHE A 154 -7.16 9.51 -7.88
CA PHE A 154 -6.66 8.15 -7.68
C PHE A 154 -7.28 7.51 -6.44
N MET A 155 -7.97 6.40 -6.66
CA MET A 155 -8.49 5.53 -5.61
C MET A 155 -8.32 4.08 -6.07
N SER A 156 -7.40 3.36 -5.47
CA SER A 156 -7.27 1.91 -5.70
C SER A 156 -8.40 1.16 -5.02
N LEU A 157 -8.71 -0.06 -5.50
CA LEU A 157 -9.87 -0.87 -5.08
C LEU A 157 -11.23 -0.21 -5.37
N ALA A 158 -11.30 0.79 -6.24
CA ALA A 158 -12.56 1.40 -6.64
C ALA A 158 -13.46 0.38 -7.36
N GLY A 159 -14.68 0.18 -6.84
CA GLY A 159 -15.60 -0.87 -7.30
C GLY A 159 -15.36 -2.27 -6.72
N ILE A 160 -14.30 -2.46 -5.92
CA ILE A 160 -14.01 -3.69 -5.17
C ILE A 160 -14.29 -3.48 -3.68
N ALA A 161 -13.92 -2.31 -3.14
CA ALA A 161 -14.07 -2.00 -1.73
C ALA A 161 -15.53 -1.76 -1.35
N ASP A 162 -15.88 -2.19 -0.14
CA ASP A 162 -17.22 -2.00 0.44
C ASP A 162 -17.36 -0.63 1.10
N TYR A 163 -16.23 -0.08 1.59
CA TYR A 163 -16.19 1.22 2.23
C TYR A 163 -15.05 2.08 1.69
N LEU A 164 -15.32 3.38 1.64
CA LEU A 164 -14.35 4.40 1.32
C LEU A 164 -13.94 5.14 2.59
N VAL A 165 -12.63 5.29 2.78
CA VAL A 165 -12.04 6.17 3.79
C VAL A 165 -11.36 7.32 3.06
N PHE A 166 -11.74 8.56 3.35
CA PHE A 166 -11.16 9.72 2.68
C PHE A 166 -11.06 10.92 3.60
N THR A 167 -10.11 11.81 3.29
CA THR A 167 -9.95 13.07 4.00
C THR A 167 -10.56 14.20 3.17
N ALA A 168 -11.36 15.05 3.81
CA ALA A 168 -11.91 16.25 3.19
C ALA A 168 -11.60 17.50 4.02
N GLU A 169 -11.52 18.66 3.34
CA GLU A 169 -11.48 19.96 3.99
C GLU A 169 -12.89 20.34 4.45
N LEU A 170 -12.99 20.91 5.66
CA LEU A 170 -14.27 21.36 6.20
C LEU A 170 -14.51 22.81 5.84
N SER A 171 -15.77 23.17 5.53
CA SER A 171 -16.15 24.54 5.22
C SER A 171 -15.98 25.52 6.39
N ASP A 172 -16.00 25.01 7.62
CA ASP A 172 -15.75 25.75 8.87
C ASP A 172 -14.25 25.79 9.27
N GLY A 173 -13.38 25.26 8.42
CA GLY A 173 -11.96 25.15 8.63
C GLY A 173 -11.52 23.80 9.19
N GLY A 174 -10.25 23.44 8.90
CA GLY A 174 -9.69 22.16 9.30
C GLY A 174 -10.00 21.02 8.35
N LYS A 175 -9.72 19.79 8.80
CA LYS A 175 -9.90 18.56 8.02
C LYS A 175 -10.61 17.49 8.85
N ALA A 176 -11.26 16.57 8.16
CA ALA A 176 -11.83 15.39 8.80
C ALA A 176 -11.63 14.15 7.93
N VAL A 177 -11.59 12.98 8.58
CA VAL A 177 -11.62 11.67 7.95
C VAL A 177 -13.05 11.18 7.93
N PHE A 178 -13.49 10.76 6.76
CA PHE A 178 -14.84 10.28 6.48
C PHE A 178 -14.82 8.79 6.19
N PHE A 179 -15.88 8.10 6.61
CA PHE A 179 -16.13 6.70 6.33
C PHE A 179 -17.51 6.55 5.69
N ALA A 180 -17.56 6.05 4.46
CA ALA A 180 -18.81 5.93 3.68
C ALA A 180 -18.87 4.58 2.96
N ALA A 181 -20.07 4.01 2.82
CA ALA A 181 -20.29 2.84 1.98
C ALA A 181 -20.04 3.20 0.51
N SER A 182 -19.40 2.29 -0.24
CA SER A 182 -18.97 2.54 -1.62
C SER A 182 -20.10 2.40 -2.65
N ASP A 183 -21.18 1.70 -2.31
CA ASP A 183 -22.37 1.48 -3.14
C ASP A 183 -23.36 2.65 -3.14
N ASN A 184 -22.99 3.78 -2.52
CA ASN A 184 -23.82 4.96 -2.45
C ASN A 184 -23.96 5.61 -3.83
N ALA A 185 -25.21 5.84 -4.28
CA ALA A 185 -25.52 6.46 -5.57
C ALA A 185 -24.91 7.88 -5.78
N GLN A 186 -24.46 8.52 -4.72
CA GLN A 186 -23.80 9.83 -4.77
C GLN A 186 -22.29 9.73 -5.00
N ILE A 187 -21.75 8.52 -5.14
CA ILE A 187 -20.36 8.23 -5.47
C ILE A 187 -20.29 7.74 -6.91
N GLU A 188 -19.48 8.42 -7.71
CA GLU A 188 -19.27 8.06 -9.11
C GLU A 188 -17.80 7.69 -9.31
N PHE A 189 -17.57 6.51 -9.86
CA PHE A 189 -16.25 6.08 -10.30
C PHE A 189 -16.12 6.26 -11.81
N THR A 190 -15.00 6.82 -12.25
CA THR A 190 -14.68 6.90 -13.69
C THR A 190 -14.02 5.59 -14.17
N ASP A 191 -13.67 5.55 -15.44
CA ASP A 191 -12.85 4.47 -15.99
C ASP A 191 -11.45 4.44 -15.37
N THR A 192 -10.72 3.35 -15.65
CA THR A 192 -9.36 3.15 -15.16
C THR A 192 -8.43 4.29 -15.56
N VAL A 193 -7.63 4.78 -14.59
CA VAL A 193 -6.74 5.93 -14.81
C VAL A 193 -5.51 5.58 -15.65
N PHE A 194 -5.05 4.32 -15.57
CA PHE A 194 -3.76 3.89 -16.15
C PHE A 194 -3.89 3.03 -17.42
N GLY A 195 -5.04 3.05 -18.10
CA GLY A 195 -5.29 2.23 -19.29
C GLY A 195 -5.04 0.74 -19.03
N ASP A 196 -4.24 0.10 -19.87
CA ASP A 196 -3.94 -1.33 -19.78
C ASP A 196 -2.89 -1.68 -18.72
N THR A 197 -2.24 -0.69 -18.13
CA THR A 197 -1.32 -0.90 -17.01
C THR A 197 -2.05 -0.81 -15.68
N MET A 198 -1.53 -1.45 -14.65
CA MET A 198 -2.09 -1.41 -13.28
C MET A 198 -3.56 -1.87 -13.17
N LEU A 199 -4.08 -2.67 -14.12
CA LEU A 199 -5.49 -3.09 -14.15
C LEU A 199 -5.95 -3.77 -12.86
N GLY A 200 -5.18 -4.72 -12.33
CA GLY A 200 -5.51 -5.44 -11.09
C GLY A 200 -5.58 -4.55 -9.85
N SER A 201 -5.18 -3.28 -9.93
CA SER A 201 -5.30 -2.33 -8.81
C SER A 201 -6.69 -1.72 -8.69
N PHE A 202 -7.52 -1.79 -9.73
CA PHE A 202 -8.81 -1.10 -9.80
C PHE A 202 -8.71 0.40 -9.45
N THR A 203 -7.63 1.04 -9.90
CA THR A 203 -7.43 2.47 -9.62
C THR A 203 -8.28 3.31 -10.56
N LYS A 204 -9.25 4.03 -9.99
CA LYS A 204 -10.18 4.91 -10.68
C LYS A 204 -10.15 6.30 -10.05
N SER A 205 -10.63 7.30 -10.78
CA SER A 205 -10.99 8.58 -10.18
C SER A 205 -12.36 8.47 -9.52
N VAL A 206 -12.56 9.15 -8.41
CA VAL A 206 -13.83 9.21 -7.69
C VAL A 206 -14.35 10.62 -7.63
N LYS A 207 -15.68 10.77 -7.82
CA LYS A 207 -16.41 12.03 -7.68
C LYS A 207 -17.53 11.88 -6.65
N PHE A 208 -17.58 12.79 -5.69
CA PHE A 208 -18.64 12.88 -4.69
C PHE A 208 -19.67 13.92 -5.14
N LYS A 209 -20.93 13.50 -5.28
CA LYS A 209 -22.06 14.31 -5.71
C LYS A 209 -23.00 14.59 -4.54
N ASN A 210 -22.62 15.52 -3.67
CA ASN A 210 -23.38 15.84 -2.44
C ASN A 210 -23.59 14.60 -1.55
N LEU A 211 -22.54 13.79 -1.38
CA LEU A 211 -22.57 12.58 -0.57
C LEU A 211 -22.93 12.95 0.88
N ARG A 212 -24.00 12.36 1.40
CA ARG A 212 -24.41 12.51 2.80
C ARG A 212 -23.70 11.50 3.67
N VAL A 213 -22.89 12.00 4.63
CA VAL A 213 -22.17 11.17 5.60
C VAL A 213 -22.61 11.57 7.01
N PRO A 214 -23.15 10.64 7.82
CA PRO A 214 -23.52 10.91 9.20
C PRO A 214 -22.32 11.38 10.04
N VAL A 215 -22.53 12.31 10.96
CA VAL A 215 -21.47 12.81 11.89
C VAL A 215 -20.83 11.67 12.68
N SER A 216 -21.56 10.58 12.96
CA SER A 216 -21.02 9.39 13.61
C SER A 216 -19.89 8.71 12.82
N ASN A 217 -19.88 8.87 11.51
CA ASN A 217 -18.92 8.27 10.58
C ASN A 217 -17.78 9.24 10.20
N VAL A 218 -17.60 10.30 11.00
CA VAL A 218 -16.62 11.35 10.74
C VAL A 218 -15.72 11.52 11.96
N ILE A 219 -14.42 11.58 11.73
CA ILE A 219 -13.40 11.90 12.74
C ILE A 219 -12.83 13.26 12.38
N LYS A 220 -13.20 14.31 13.14
CA LYS A 220 -12.53 15.61 13.01
C LYS A 220 -11.07 15.48 13.44
N LEU A 221 -10.20 16.07 12.64
CA LEU A 221 -8.79 16.17 12.96
C LEU A 221 -8.55 17.48 13.71
N ASP A 222 -7.77 17.41 14.78
CA ASP A 222 -7.34 18.62 15.46
C ASP A 222 -6.31 19.33 14.58
N THR A 223 -6.74 20.42 13.93
CA THR A 223 -5.94 21.18 12.98
C THR A 223 -5.79 22.64 13.39
N GLN A 224 -6.11 22.98 14.66
CA GLN A 224 -5.97 24.34 15.17
C GLN A 224 -4.51 24.81 15.20
N THR A 225 -3.57 23.89 15.12
CA THR A 225 -2.15 24.19 14.91
C THR A 225 -1.76 23.92 13.46
N LYS A 226 -0.76 24.64 12.92
CA LYS A 226 -0.14 24.33 11.62
C LYS A 226 0.49 22.92 11.59
N GLU A 227 0.52 22.24 12.74
CA GLU A 227 1.01 20.88 12.91
C GLU A 227 0.01 19.89 12.32
N GLN A 228 0.51 18.95 11.55
CA GLN A 228 -0.31 17.85 11.02
C GLN A 228 -0.74 16.96 12.19
N SER A 229 -1.98 16.46 12.15
CA SER A 229 -2.45 15.51 13.15
C SER A 229 -1.51 14.29 13.23
N GLU A 230 -1.11 13.94 14.46
CA GLU A 230 -0.25 12.78 14.76
C GLU A 230 -0.80 11.49 14.11
N LEU A 231 -2.12 11.29 14.17
CA LEU A 231 -2.78 10.15 13.52
C LEU A 231 -2.56 10.13 12.01
N LEU A 232 -2.60 11.30 11.34
CA LEU A 232 -2.35 11.35 9.89
C LEU A 232 -0.88 11.08 9.55
N ILE A 233 0.06 11.56 10.37
CA ILE A 233 1.48 11.25 10.18
C ILE A 233 1.70 9.76 10.38
N TYR A 234 1.11 9.15 11.41
CA TYR A 234 1.18 7.72 11.66
C TYR A 234 0.60 6.90 10.50
N GLN A 235 -0.55 7.30 9.97
CA GLN A 235 -1.17 6.66 8.80
C GLN A 235 -0.28 6.79 7.54
N ARG A 236 0.30 7.97 7.30
CA ARG A 236 1.25 8.18 6.20
C ARG A 236 2.50 7.32 6.36
N SER A 237 2.99 7.15 7.59
CA SER A 237 4.14 6.30 7.87
C SER A 237 3.84 4.83 7.54
N TRP A 238 2.64 4.33 7.86
CA TRP A 238 2.22 2.99 7.43
C TRP A 238 2.19 2.86 5.90
N PHE A 239 1.67 3.86 5.20
CA PHE A 239 1.67 3.87 3.74
C PHE A 239 3.11 3.80 3.19
N GLN A 240 3.98 4.72 3.62
CA GLN A 240 5.37 4.79 3.18
C GLN A 240 6.14 3.50 3.49
N ALA A 241 5.89 2.89 4.64
CA ALA A 241 6.56 1.67 5.06
C ALA A 241 6.15 0.45 4.22
N LEU A 242 4.89 0.36 3.78
CA LEU A 242 4.37 -0.81 3.06
C LEU A 242 4.45 -0.71 1.54
N VAL A 243 4.41 0.51 0.96
CA VAL A 243 4.26 0.69 -0.49
C VAL A 243 5.42 0.15 -1.31
N SER A 244 6.61 -0.02 -0.73
CA SER A 244 7.78 -0.62 -1.39
C SER A 244 7.69 -2.15 -1.52
N ALA A 245 6.90 -2.81 -0.70
CA ALA A 245 6.82 -4.27 -0.66
C ALA A 245 6.40 -4.91 -2.01
N PRO A 246 5.34 -4.41 -2.71
CA PRO A 246 4.97 -4.87 -4.05
C PRO A 246 6.12 -4.82 -5.06
N TYR A 247 6.83 -3.70 -5.09
CA TYR A 247 7.91 -3.45 -6.05
C TYR A 247 9.15 -4.29 -5.75
N LEU A 248 9.51 -4.46 -4.48
CA LEU A 248 10.57 -5.37 -4.07
C LEU A 248 10.23 -6.84 -4.35
N GLY A 249 8.95 -7.22 -4.24
CA GLY A 249 8.48 -8.54 -4.66
C GLY A 249 8.72 -8.78 -6.15
N ALA A 250 8.34 -7.81 -6.99
CA ALA A 250 8.58 -7.85 -8.43
C ALA A 250 10.08 -7.89 -8.77
N ALA A 251 10.90 -7.08 -8.10
CA ALA A 251 12.36 -7.11 -8.26
C ALA A 251 12.95 -8.48 -7.90
N LYS A 252 12.47 -9.12 -6.84
CA LYS A 252 12.88 -10.49 -6.48
C LYS A 252 12.50 -11.50 -7.56
N ARG A 253 11.32 -11.37 -8.17
CA ARG A 253 10.92 -12.20 -9.31
C ARG A 253 11.89 -12.02 -10.47
N VAL A 254 12.23 -10.79 -10.83
CA VAL A 254 13.16 -10.47 -11.90
C VAL A 254 14.56 -11.06 -11.63
N ILE A 255 15.06 -10.98 -10.40
CA ILE A 255 16.33 -11.63 -10.01
C ILE A 255 16.29 -13.14 -10.26
N LYS A 256 15.18 -13.82 -9.94
CA LYS A 256 14.98 -15.25 -10.22
C LYS A 256 14.98 -15.54 -11.73
N GLU A 257 14.32 -14.70 -12.54
CA GLU A 257 14.31 -14.84 -14.00
C GLU A 257 15.71 -14.63 -14.60
N VAL A 258 16.48 -13.63 -14.12
CA VAL A 258 17.88 -13.42 -14.52
C VAL A 258 18.73 -14.65 -14.21
N LYS A 259 18.59 -15.22 -13.01
CA LYS A 259 19.31 -16.43 -12.61
C LYS A 259 18.98 -17.58 -13.56
N GLY A 260 17.70 -17.89 -13.79
CA GLY A 260 17.25 -18.93 -14.70
C GLY A 260 17.73 -18.72 -16.14
N PHE A 261 17.71 -17.47 -16.62
CA PHE A 261 18.28 -17.10 -17.92
C PHE A 261 19.76 -17.46 -18.02
N GLY A 262 20.56 -17.14 -16.99
CA GLY A 262 21.99 -17.47 -16.97
C GLY A 262 22.29 -18.97 -16.98
N GLU A 263 21.43 -19.76 -16.34
CA GLU A 263 21.53 -21.23 -16.28
C GLU A 263 21.17 -21.90 -17.63
N GLN A 264 20.29 -21.29 -18.41
CA GLN A 264 19.82 -21.83 -19.70
C GLN A 264 20.64 -21.31 -20.88
N LYS A 265 21.14 -20.07 -20.82
CA LYS A 265 21.83 -19.43 -21.94
C LYS A 265 23.25 -19.94 -22.11
N MET A 266 23.54 -20.45 -23.32
CA MET A 266 24.90 -20.87 -23.70
C MET A 266 25.64 -19.74 -24.42
N LYS A 267 26.93 -19.55 -24.06
CA LYS A 267 27.84 -18.62 -24.74
C LYS A 267 29.22 -19.31 -24.85
N LYS A 268 29.70 -19.47 -26.10
CA LYS A 268 30.97 -20.12 -26.39
C LYS A 268 31.11 -21.50 -25.72
N GLY A 269 30.08 -22.34 -25.75
CA GLY A 269 30.07 -23.69 -25.21
C GLY A 269 29.93 -23.81 -23.68
N LYS A 270 29.81 -22.71 -22.95
CA LYS A 270 29.59 -22.69 -21.50
C LYS A 270 28.26 -21.99 -21.13
N LYS A 271 27.71 -22.32 -19.96
CA LYS A 271 26.55 -21.59 -19.44
C LYS A 271 26.95 -20.16 -19.12
N LEU A 272 26.05 -19.20 -19.37
CA LEU A 272 26.30 -17.80 -19.02
C LEU A 272 26.48 -17.64 -17.51
N SER A 273 25.79 -18.44 -16.70
CA SER A 273 25.91 -18.49 -15.23
C SER A 273 27.29 -18.87 -14.71
N GLU A 274 28.16 -19.40 -15.58
CA GLU A 274 29.55 -19.73 -15.22
C GLU A 274 30.52 -18.57 -15.46
N SER A 275 30.07 -17.50 -16.10
CA SER A 275 30.92 -16.32 -16.37
C SER A 275 31.01 -15.39 -15.18
N GLU A 276 32.20 -14.91 -14.86
CA GLU A 276 32.46 -13.95 -13.80
C GLU A 276 31.63 -12.65 -14.01
N TYR A 277 31.55 -12.18 -15.23
CA TYR A 277 30.72 -11.03 -15.59
C TYR A 277 29.26 -11.21 -15.19
N PHE A 278 28.67 -12.37 -15.48
CA PHE A 278 27.28 -12.65 -15.12
C PHE A 278 27.10 -12.75 -13.60
N LEU A 279 28.00 -13.45 -12.90
CA LEU A 279 27.93 -13.60 -11.46
C LEU A 279 28.07 -12.28 -10.73
N ASN A 280 28.95 -11.38 -11.17
CA ASN A 280 29.09 -10.05 -10.59
C ASN A 280 27.81 -9.22 -10.77
N ASN A 281 27.24 -9.18 -11.98
CA ASN A 281 25.99 -8.46 -12.22
C ASN A 281 24.82 -9.03 -11.42
N LEU A 282 24.66 -10.36 -11.36
CA LEU A 282 23.62 -11.00 -10.55
C LEU A 282 23.83 -10.69 -9.05
N GLY A 283 25.07 -10.74 -8.59
CA GLY A 283 25.46 -10.39 -7.21
C GLY A 283 25.06 -8.96 -6.85
N GLU A 284 25.29 -8.00 -7.75
CA GLU A 284 24.88 -6.60 -7.55
C GLU A 284 23.38 -6.45 -7.38
N LEU A 285 22.56 -7.12 -8.23
CA LEU A 285 21.09 -7.11 -8.09
C LEU A 285 20.67 -7.64 -6.72
N VAL A 286 21.27 -8.75 -6.27
CA VAL A 286 20.95 -9.37 -4.97
C VAL A 286 21.33 -8.46 -3.80
N VAL A 287 22.49 -7.79 -3.85
CA VAL A 287 22.94 -6.87 -2.80
C VAL A 287 22.01 -5.68 -2.69
N LYS A 288 21.65 -5.04 -3.81
CA LYS A 288 20.67 -3.94 -3.85
C LYS A 288 19.32 -4.36 -3.24
N TYR A 289 18.80 -5.51 -3.67
CA TYR A 289 17.55 -6.05 -3.13
C TYR A 289 17.60 -6.27 -1.62
N LYS A 290 18.65 -6.91 -1.11
CA LYS A 290 18.81 -7.18 0.32
C LYS A 290 18.94 -5.91 1.14
N GLY A 291 19.71 -4.92 0.66
CA GLY A 291 19.86 -3.62 1.29
C GLY A 291 18.54 -2.87 1.41
N ALA A 292 17.80 -2.76 0.30
CA ALA A 292 16.50 -2.10 0.28
C ALA A 292 15.49 -2.81 1.23
N ARG A 293 15.43 -4.15 1.20
CA ARG A 293 14.55 -4.90 2.09
C ARG A 293 14.89 -4.69 3.57
N GLN A 294 16.18 -4.58 3.90
CA GLN A 294 16.60 -4.32 5.29
C GLN A 294 16.14 -2.95 5.79
N LEU A 295 16.18 -1.91 4.94
CA LEU A 295 15.64 -0.59 5.27
C LEU A 295 14.12 -0.64 5.49
N CYS A 296 13.39 -1.41 4.68
CA CYS A 296 11.96 -1.61 4.90
C CYS A 296 11.66 -2.27 6.27
N MET A 297 12.46 -3.24 6.69
CA MET A 297 12.28 -3.87 8.01
C MET A 297 12.57 -2.89 9.16
N GLN A 298 13.43 -1.89 8.98
CA GLN A 298 13.64 -0.85 9.98
C GLN A 298 12.40 0.05 10.17
N ALA A 299 11.64 0.33 9.11
CA ALA A 299 10.38 1.07 9.21
C ALA A 299 9.36 0.32 10.11
N GLY A 300 9.27 -1.02 10.00
CA GLY A 300 8.43 -1.84 10.88
C GLY A 300 8.83 -1.73 12.36
N ARG A 301 10.13 -1.74 12.64
CA ARG A 301 10.65 -1.53 14.01
C ARG A 301 10.34 -0.12 14.53
N ALA A 302 10.40 0.90 13.67
CA ALA A 302 10.05 2.26 14.05
C ALA A 302 8.55 2.38 14.37
N LEU A 303 7.68 1.71 13.59
CA LEU A 303 6.23 1.60 13.87
C LEU A 303 5.97 1.00 15.25
N SER A 304 6.66 -0.08 15.63
CA SER A 304 6.45 -0.76 16.92
C SER A 304 6.94 0.07 18.12
N ARG A 305 7.89 0.97 17.90
CA ARG A 305 8.43 1.85 18.96
C ARG A 305 7.63 3.13 19.17
N PHE A 306 6.72 3.46 18.27
CA PHE A 306 5.92 4.68 18.35
C PHE A 306 5.05 4.71 19.61
N LYS A 307 4.97 5.89 20.24
CA LYS A 307 4.12 6.18 21.39
C LYS A 307 3.38 7.49 21.19
N GLN A 308 2.07 7.47 21.40
CA GLN A 308 1.23 8.66 21.27
C GLN A 308 1.76 9.83 22.12
N GLY A 309 1.82 11.02 21.52
CA GLY A 309 2.31 12.25 22.15
C GLY A 309 3.84 12.39 22.18
N ASN A 310 4.59 11.43 21.64
CA ASN A 310 6.05 11.53 21.55
C ASN A 310 6.48 12.00 20.16
N LYS A 311 6.74 13.29 20.01
CA LYS A 311 7.12 13.92 18.73
C LYS A 311 8.41 13.33 18.18
N VAL A 312 9.42 13.07 19.00
CA VAL A 312 10.71 12.52 18.54
C VAL A 312 10.52 11.13 17.92
N LEU A 313 9.76 10.24 18.57
CA LEU A 313 9.48 8.92 18.02
C LEU A 313 8.62 8.99 16.75
N LEU A 314 7.73 9.99 16.65
CA LEU A 314 6.93 10.20 15.45
C LEU A 314 7.79 10.66 14.27
N GLU A 315 8.73 11.57 14.48
CA GLU A 315 9.69 12.03 13.47
C GLU A 315 10.59 10.87 13.01
N MET A 316 11.21 10.13 13.95
CA MET A 316 12.01 8.95 13.63
C MET A 316 11.22 7.89 12.83
N LEU A 317 9.96 7.68 13.18
CA LEU A 317 9.07 6.80 12.44
C LEU A 317 8.83 7.31 11.03
N PHE A 318 8.51 8.59 10.88
CA PHE A 318 8.23 9.18 9.57
C PHE A 318 9.46 9.09 8.66
N GLU A 319 10.64 9.47 9.15
CA GLU A 319 11.90 9.36 8.40
C GLU A 319 12.20 7.91 7.98
N ALA A 320 12.13 6.96 8.91
CA ALA A 320 12.39 5.55 8.59
C ALA A 320 11.42 5.02 7.51
N SER A 321 10.14 5.43 7.56
CA SER A 321 9.15 5.01 6.59
C SER A 321 9.34 5.67 5.22
N VAL A 322 9.70 6.95 5.18
CA VAL A 322 10.01 7.66 3.93
C VAL A 322 11.26 7.09 3.25
N LEU A 323 12.32 6.79 4.02
CA LEU A 323 13.52 6.12 3.50
C LEU A 323 13.20 4.71 2.97
N SER A 324 12.32 3.97 3.67
CA SER A 324 11.81 2.66 3.20
C SER A 324 11.17 2.78 1.82
N LYS A 325 10.28 3.77 1.62
CA LYS A 325 9.65 4.02 0.31
C LYS A 325 10.70 4.39 -0.73
N PHE A 326 11.52 5.39 -0.45
CA PHE A 326 12.48 5.92 -1.42
C PHE A 326 13.43 4.84 -1.91
N PHE A 327 14.19 4.24 -1.00
CA PHE A 327 15.16 3.20 -1.37
C PHE A 327 14.51 1.91 -1.86
N GLY A 328 13.36 1.52 -1.28
CA GLY A 328 12.65 0.30 -1.69
C GLY A 328 12.14 0.37 -3.13
N THR A 329 11.54 1.49 -3.54
CA THR A 329 11.00 1.65 -4.90
C THR A 329 12.09 1.93 -5.92
N HIS A 330 13.08 2.77 -5.61
CA HIS A 330 14.18 3.08 -6.53
C HIS A 330 15.07 1.87 -6.79
N HIS A 331 15.51 1.17 -5.76
CA HIS A 331 16.31 -0.04 -5.97
C HIS A 331 15.53 -1.14 -6.70
N ALA A 332 14.20 -1.23 -6.48
CA ALA A 332 13.39 -2.16 -7.26
C ALA A 332 13.40 -1.81 -8.76
N GLU A 333 13.24 -0.53 -9.11
CA GLU A 333 13.31 -0.04 -10.50
C GLU A 333 14.71 -0.23 -11.10
N GLU A 334 15.78 0.10 -10.36
CA GLU A 334 17.16 -0.10 -10.78
C GLU A 334 17.46 -1.58 -11.08
N ILE A 335 17.02 -2.50 -10.20
CA ILE A 335 17.19 -3.95 -10.39
C ILE A 335 16.54 -4.39 -11.70
N VAL A 336 15.30 -3.96 -11.95
CA VAL A 336 14.56 -4.31 -13.16
C VAL A 336 15.23 -3.74 -14.40
N THR A 337 15.72 -2.49 -14.32
CA THR A 337 16.45 -1.83 -15.41
C THR A 337 17.77 -2.52 -15.72
N GLN A 338 18.57 -2.88 -14.71
CA GLN A 338 19.83 -3.62 -14.89
C GLN A 338 19.58 -5.02 -15.44
N ALA A 339 18.56 -5.74 -14.97
CA ALA A 339 18.18 -7.04 -15.49
C ALA A 339 17.91 -7.04 -17.00
N ARG A 340 17.30 -5.96 -17.51
CA ARG A 340 17.10 -5.76 -18.95
C ARG A 340 18.41 -5.77 -19.73
N TYR A 341 19.47 -5.14 -19.21
CA TYR A 341 20.79 -5.16 -19.88
C TYR A 341 21.46 -6.55 -19.84
N ILE A 342 21.21 -7.33 -18.80
CA ILE A 342 21.75 -8.69 -18.67
C ILE A 342 21.06 -9.65 -19.64
N MET A 343 19.73 -9.60 -19.73
CA MET A 343 18.92 -10.52 -20.53
C MET A 343 18.73 -10.06 -21.99
N GLY A 344 19.00 -8.76 -22.28
CA GLY A 344 18.82 -8.20 -23.62
C GLY A 344 17.37 -8.21 -24.10
N THR A 345 17.18 -8.48 -25.40
CA THR A 345 15.83 -8.45 -26.02
C THR A 345 14.87 -9.50 -25.44
N GLN A 346 15.38 -10.60 -24.90
CA GLN A 346 14.53 -11.63 -24.27
C GLN A 346 13.75 -11.07 -23.07
N PHE A 347 14.30 -10.09 -22.36
CA PHE A 347 13.64 -9.40 -21.27
C PHE A 347 12.35 -8.70 -21.68
N LEU A 348 12.31 -8.18 -22.92
CA LEU A 348 11.21 -7.39 -23.47
C LEU A 348 10.19 -8.23 -24.26
N SER A 349 10.29 -9.57 -24.25
CA SER A 349 9.30 -10.41 -24.94
C SER A 349 7.90 -10.21 -24.32
N PRO A 350 6.86 -9.90 -25.12
CA PRO A 350 5.55 -9.49 -24.59
C PRO A 350 4.85 -10.51 -23.67
N GLN A 351 5.17 -11.80 -23.83
CA GLN A 351 4.59 -12.87 -23.04
C GLN A 351 5.35 -13.13 -21.72
N THR A 352 6.45 -12.43 -21.46
CA THR A 352 7.24 -12.66 -20.26
C THR A 352 6.75 -11.83 -19.07
N MET A 353 6.91 -12.39 -17.87
CA MET A 353 6.65 -11.66 -16.63
C MET A 353 7.58 -10.45 -16.48
N THR A 354 8.83 -10.54 -16.98
CA THR A 354 9.79 -9.42 -16.95
C THR A 354 9.32 -8.22 -17.75
N HIS A 355 8.69 -8.42 -18.91
CA HIS A 355 8.12 -7.34 -19.72
C HIS A 355 6.96 -6.64 -19.00
N LYS A 356 6.07 -7.42 -18.36
CA LYS A 356 4.96 -6.87 -17.58
C LYS A 356 5.51 -6.04 -16.40
N ILE A 357 6.39 -6.63 -15.60
CA ILE A 357 7.02 -5.94 -14.45
C ILE A 357 7.71 -4.65 -14.90
N TYR A 358 8.39 -4.65 -16.05
CA TYR A 358 9.06 -3.45 -16.57
C TYR A 358 8.12 -2.27 -16.83
N LYS A 359 6.89 -2.55 -17.30
CA LYS A 359 5.88 -1.51 -17.50
C LYS A 359 5.28 -0.98 -16.21
N GLU A 360 5.26 -1.79 -15.16
CA GLU A 360 4.58 -1.48 -13.90
C GLU A 360 5.54 -0.97 -12.81
N ILE A 361 6.84 -1.31 -12.88
CA ILE A 361 7.82 -0.96 -11.84
C ILE A 361 8.01 0.56 -11.69
N VAL A 362 7.89 1.30 -12.78
CA VAL A 362 8.05 2.76 -12.83
C VAL A 362 7.05 3.53 -11.96
N PHE A 363 5.92 2.91 -11.62
CA PHE A 363 4.94 3.51 -10.72
C PHE A 363 5.42 3.58 -9.25
N GLY A 364 6.43 2.82 -8.88
CA GLY A 364 6.97 2.78 -7.51
C GLY A 364 7.51 4.13 -7.03
N PRO A 365 8.50 4.72 -7.67
CA PRO A 365 9.02 6.04 -7.32
C PRO A 365 7.98 7.16 -7.39
N LEU A 366 6.96 7.01 -8.25
CA LEU A 366 5.87 7.99 -8.43
C LEU A 366 4.81 7.94 -7.32
N GLN A 367 4.82 6.92 -6.45
CA GLN A 367 3.92 6.89 -5.28
C GLN A 367 4.20 8.08 -4.35
N PRO A 368 3.17 8.67 -3.69
CA PRO A 368 3.38 9.72 -2.68
C PRO A 368 4.21 9.20 -1.48
N MET A 369 5.08 9.99 -0.89
CA MET A 369 5.58 11.32 -1.28
C MET A 369 6.40 11.24 -2.57
N THR A 370 6.35 12.30 -3.37
CA THR A 370 7.23 12.41 -4.54
C THR A 370 8.70 12.59 -4.14
N ASP A 371 9.62 12.29 -5.03
CA ASP A 371 11.04 12.47 -4.78
C ASP A 371 11.41 13.92 -4.46
N ILE A 372 10.71 14.88 -5.07
CA ILE A 372 10.92 16.31 -4.79
C ILE A 372 10.54 16.61 -3.34
N ASP A 373 9.38 16.11 -2.88
CA ASP A 373 8.90 16.31 -1.52
C ASP A 373 9.83 15.63 -0.48
N ILE A 374 10.35 14.44 -0.81
CA ILE A 374 11.27 13.69 0.06
C ILE A 374 12.59 14.46 0.20
N LYS A 375 13.17 14.89 -0.91
CA LYS A 375 14.43 15.65 -0.91
C LYS A 375 14.29 16.99 -0.20
N ALA A 376 13.15 17.69 -0.41
CA ALA A 376 12.84 18.92 0.30
C ALA A 376 12.71 18.71 1.81
N TYR A 377 12.01 17.63 2.22
CA TYR A 377 11.88 17.28 3.64
C TYR A 377 13.25 17.10 4.31
N PHE A 378 14.12 16.27 3.75
CA PHE A 378 15.43 16.03 4.35
C PHE A 378 16.36 17.25 4.28
N SER A 379 16.30 18.09 3.24
CA SER A 379 17.12 19.30 3.17
C SER A 379 16.72 20.38 4.18
N GLN A 380 15.46 20.39 4.62
CA GLN A 380 14.95 21.36 5.60
C GLN A 380 15.14 20.90 7.06
N ASN A 381 15.45 19.61 7.28
CA ASN A 381 15.62 19.03 8.61
C ASN A 381 17.07 18.55 8.86
N LEU A 382 18.04 19.11 8.12
CA LEU A 382 19.48 19.00 8.40
C LEU A 382 19.85 19.97 9.57
#